data_c0ad82b9ded9e67562a514c4e64d00e7
#
_entry.id   c0ad82b9ded9e67562a514c4e64d00e7
#
_cell.length_a   1.000
_cell.length_b   1.000
_cell.length_c   1.000
_cell.angle_alpha   90.00
_cell.angle_beta   90.00
_cell.angle_gamma   90.00
#
_symmetry.space_group_name_H-M   'P 1'
#
loop_
_entity.id
_entity.type
_entity.pdbx_description
1 polymer ?
#
loop_
_entity_poly.entity_id
_entity_poly.type
_entity_poly.pdbx_seq_one_letter_code
_entity_poly.pdbx_strand_id
1 'polypeptide(L)'
;NIIDLTHNNYFTTTGNGNNWAVNLEPCTRFPDSFYKESIRAARLIDSSIDAPLVLLFSGGLDSEYMVNIFRKAGVEFKVAIISYGAYNKHDNKFAFKYCQENNIEPIVIDIDMDYFITSGKIIEIANLAKCCAYQIPIIMHALTKIDCAIIMANGEPYVKNFDGDWRWEETERVNSYMGW
;
A
#
# COMPACT_ATOMS: atom_id res chain seq x y z
N ASN A 1 -5.18 8.33 14.04
CA ASN A 1 -4.66 7.11 14.68
C ASN A 1 -5.68 5.98 14.50
N ILE A 2 -5.25 4.86 13.93
CA ILE A 2 -6.05 3.65 13.85
C ILE A 2 -5.79 2.87 15.13
N ILE A 3 -6.85 2.53 15.84
CA ILE A 3 -6.77 1.75 17.08
C ILE A 3 -7.47 0.43 16.83
N ASP A 4 -6.75 -0.66 16.98
CA ASP A 4 -7.35 -2.00 16.95
C ASP A 4 -8.06 -2.25 18.28
N LEU A 5 -9.38 -2.32 18.24
CA LEU A 5 -10.22 -2.63 19.39
C LEU A 5 -10.58 -4.12 19.48
N THR A 6 -10.05 -4.96 18.62
CA THR A 6 -10.41 -6.38 18.59
C THR A 6 -9.81 -7.17 19.74
N HIS A 7 -8.83 -6.61 20.47
CA HIS A 7 -8.02 -7.28 21.49
C HIS A 7 -7.31 -8.56 20.99
N ASN A 8 -7.58 -8.93 19.77
CA ASN A 8 -6.93 -10.01 19.06
C ASN A 8 -6.15 -9.38 17.92
N ASN A 9 -5.03 -9.95 17.61
CA ASN A 9 -4.32 -9.53 16.42
C ASN A 9 -5.30 -9.26 15.27
N TYR A 10 -5.14 -8.14 14.64
CA TYR A 10 -5.79 -7.69 13.41
C TYR A 10 -6.09 -8.79 12.39
N PHE A 11 -5.42 -9.89 12.50
CA PHE A 11 -5.41 -11.03 11.61
C PHE A 11 -6.31 -12.20 12.05
N THR A 12 -6.91 -12.14 13.23
CA THR A 12 -7.85 -13.16 13.68
C THR A 12 -9.28 -12.79 13.29
N THR A 13 -9.53 -12.62 12.01
CA THR A 13 -10.87 -12.44 11.48
C THR A 13 -11.64 -13.77 11.50
N THR A 14 -12.01 -14.23 12.66
CA THR A 14 -13.00 -15.27 12.79
C THR A 14 -14.37 -14.62 12.88
N GLY A 15 -14.92 -14.15 11.81
CA GLY A 15 -16.35 -13.93 11.57
C GLY A 15 -17.24 -13.18 12.57
N ASN A 16 -16.82 -12.96 13.78
CA ASN A 16 -17.62 -12.40 14.86
C ASN A 16 -17.07 -11.03 15.30
N GLY A 17 -17.28 -10.03 14.43
CA GLY A 17 -17.25 -8.64 14.88
C GLY A 17 -15.90 -8.11 15.33
N ASN A 18 -14.87 -8.27 14.52
CA ASN A 18 -13.66 -7.50 14.71
C ASN A 18 -13.99 -6.02 14.43
N ASN A 19 -14.20 -5.28 15.50
CA ASN A 19 -14.40 -3.85 15.42
C ASN A 19 -13.04 -3.17 15.53
N TRP A 20 -12.67 -2.40 14.55
CA TRP A 20 -11.60 -1.45 14.67
C TRP A 20 -12.19 -0.05 14.59
N ALA A 21 -11.63 0.86 15.34
CA ALA A 21 -12.07 2.23 15.36
C ALA A 21 -11.00 3.10 14.73
N VAL A 22 -11.41 3.94 13.79
CA VAL A 22 -10.61 5.05 13.32
C VAL A 22 -10.92 6.24 14.20
N ASN A 23 -9.96 6.67 14.99
CA ASN A 23 -10.10 7.90 15.75
C ASN A 23 -9.58 9.05 14.90
N LEU A 24 -10.51 9.79 14.31
CA LEU A 24 -10.19 11.00 13.56
C LEU A 24 -10.23 12.19 14.50
N GLU A 25 -9.07 12.78 14.76
CA GLU A 25 -9.03 14.05 15.45
C GLU A 25 -9.70 15.13 14.58
N PRO A 26 -10.44 16.07 15.20
CA PRO A 26 -11.04 17.18 14.46
C PRO A 26 -9.97 17.92 13.67
N CYS A 27 -10.23 18.18 12.42
CA CYS A 27 -9.35 18.99 11.60
C CYS A 27 -9.31 20.43 12.15
N THR A 28 -8.17 20.87 12.64
CA THR A 28 -7.97 22.19 13.24
C THR A 28 -7.78 23.30 12.21
N ARG A 29 -7.71 22.95 10.95
CA ARG A 29 -7.54 23.89 9.83
C ARG A 29 -8.41 23.48 8.66
N PHE A 30 -8.76 24.43 7.81
CA PHE A 30 -9.36 24.11 6.53
C PHE A 30 -8.35 23.35 5.65
N PRO A 31 -8.73 22.21 5.06
CA PRO A 31 -7.89 21.52 4.11
C PRO A 31 -7.65 22.41 2.88
N ASP A 32 -6.45 22.33 2.35
CA ASP A 32 -6.07 22.97 1.10
C ASP A 32 -6.49 22.08 -0.10
N SER A 33 -5.97 22.31 -1.28
CA SER A 33 -6.21 21.41 -2.41
C SER A 33 -5.66 20.00 -2.12
N PHE A 34 -6.27 18.98 -2.71
CA PHE A 34 -5.82 17.60 -2.60
C PHE A 34 -4.31 17.46 -2.88
N TYR A 35 -3.82 18.16 -3.89
CA TYR A 35 -2.40 18.18 -4.23
C TYR A 35 -1.51 18.69 -3.09
N LYS A 36 -1.87 19.79 -2.46
CA LYS A 36 -1.08 20.35 -1.35
C LYS A 36 -1.15 19.47 -0.10
N GLU A 37 -2.31 18.89 0.19
CA GLU A 37 -2.44 17.95 1.30
C GLU A 37 -1.63 16.68 1.06
N SER A 38 -1.58 16.19 -0.17
CA SER A 38 -0.73 15.04 -0.51
C SER A 38 0.75 15.32 -0.30
N ILE A 39 1.23 16.53 -0.66
CA ILE A 39 2.61 16.94 -0.38
C ILE A 39 2.88 17.01 1.13
N ARG A 40 1.93 17.52 1.92
CA ARG A 40 2.06 17.55 3.38
C ARG A 40 2.09 16.14 3.96
N ALA A 41 1.24 15.24 3.45
CA ALA A 41 1.22 13.85 3.86
C ALA A 41 2.56 13.14 3.57
N ALA A 42 3.14 13.34 2.38
CA ALA A 42 4.43 12.77 2.05
C ALA A 42 5.54 13.24 3.00
N ARG A 43 5.58 14.53 3.34
CA ARG A 43 6.53 15.08 4.32
C ARG A 43 6.30 14.57 5.72
N LEU A 44 5.04 14.39 6.11
CA LEU A 44 4.69 13.83 7.42
C LEU A 44 5.14 12.37 7.53
N ILE A 45 4.93 11.59 6.50
CA ILE A 45 5.40 10.19 6.42
C ILE A 45 6.92 10.16 6.58
N ASP A 46 7.65 10.95 5.80
CA ASP A 46 9.11 11.05 5.85
C ASP A 46 9.61 11.42 7.26
N SER A 47 9.02 12.46 7.87
CA SER A 47 9.40 12.90 9.21
C SER A 47 9.02 11.94 10.35
N SER A 48 8.12 10.99 10.08
CA SER A 48 7.61 10.04 11.09
C SER A 48 8.31 8.68 11.03
N ILE A 49 9.13 8.44 10.02
CA ILE A 49 9.78 7.15 9.76
C ILE A 49 11.29 7.34 9.79
N ASP A 50 11.94 6.66 10.72
CA ASP A 50 13.40 6.65 10.84
C ASP A 50 13.98 5.43 10.07
N ALA A 51 13.67 5.34 8.78
CA ALA A 51 14.19 4.30 7.88
C ALA A 51 14.14 4.80 6.43
N PRO A 52 15.01 4.29 5.55
CA PRO A 52 14.94 4.60 4.14
C PRO A 52 13.56 4.26 3.54
N LEU A 53 13.01 5.15 2.74
CA LEU A 53 11.70 4.97 2.12
C LEU A 53 11.82 4.27 0.77
N VAL A 54 10.95 3.29 0.54
CA VAL A 54 10.77 2.63 -0.76
C VAL A 54 9.31 2.76 -1.17
N LEU A 55 9.06 3.34 -2.32
CA LEU A 55 7.73 3.43 -2.91
C LEU A 55 7.49 2.22 -3.83
N LEU A 56 6.49 1.42 -3.53
CA LEU A 56 6.10 0.32 -4.40
C LEU A 56 5.35 0.85 -5.62
N PHE A 57 5.91 0.62 -6.81
CA PHE A 57 5.43 1.22 -8.04
C PHE A 57 4.93 0.17 -9.03
N SER A 58 3.64 0.19 -9.31
CA SER A 58 2.99 -0.74 -10.25
C SER A 58 2.88 -0.20 -11.67
N GLY A 59 3.15 1.10 -11.89
CA GLY A 59 2.91 1.78 -13.17
C GLY A 59 1.45 2.20 -13.39
N GLY A 60 0.58 1.99 -12.41
CA GLY A 60 -0.78 2.54 -12.40
C GLY A 60 -0.83 3.98 -11.92
N LEU A 61 -1.94 4.68 -12.20
CA LEU A 61 -2.12 6.11 -11.94
C LEU A 61 -1.88 6.47 -10.46
N ASP A 62 -2.36 5.67 -9.52
CA ASP A 62 -2.24 5.96 -8.09
C ASP A 62 -0.77 5.89 -7.65
N SER A 63 -0.05 4.86 -8.06
CA SER A 63 1.36 4.71 -7.75
C SER A 63 2.24 5.75 -8.46
N GLU A 64 1.88 6.16 -9.68
CA GLU A 64 2.54 7.26 -10.38
C GLU A 64 2.30 8.60 -9.67
N TYR A 65 1.06 8.85 -9.25
CA TYR A 65 0.73 10.03 -8.46
C TYR A 65 1.54 10.07 -7.16
N MET A 66 1.62 8.95 -6.43
CA MET A 66 2.42 8.83 -5.21
C MET A 66 3.89 9.19 -5.46
N VAL A 67 4.53 8.61 -6.48
CA VAL A 67 5.93 8.92 -6.83
C VAL A 67 6.11 10.41 -7.14
N ASN A 68 5.19 10.99 -7.93
CA ASN A 68 5.25 12.41 -8.27
C ASN A 68 5.10 13.31 -7.03
N ILE A 69 4.21 12.96 -6.10
CA ILE A 69 4.00 13.72 -4.86
C ILE A 69 5.23 13.67 -3.97
N PHE A 70 5.84 12.51 -3.76
CA PHE A 70 7.04 12.38 -2.94
C PHE A 70 8.22 13.19 -3.54
N ARG A 71 8.40 13.16 -4.87
CA ARG A 71 9.37 14.02 -5.56
C ARG A 71 9.09 15.51 -5.32
N LYS A 72 7.84 15.94 -5.47
CA LYS A 72 7.44 17.35 -5.26
C LYS A 72 7.55 17.77 -3.79
N ALA A 73 7.40 16.85 -2.86
CA ALA A 73 7.60 17.10 -1.45
C ALA A 73 9.08 17.28 -1.08
N GLY A 74 10.01 16.89 -1.96
CA GLY A 74 11.45 16.89 -1.71
C GLY A 74 11.89 15.77 -0.77
N VAL A 75 11.12 14.70 -0.68
CA VAL A 75 11.42 13.52 0.12
C VAL A 75 12.39 12.61 -0.65
N GLU A 76 13.37 12.08 0.05
CA GLU A 76 14.28 11.08 -0.51
C GLU A 76 13.63 9.68 -0.44
N PHE A 77 13.64 8.95 -1.55
CA PHE A 77 13.08 7.61 -1.63
C PHE A 77 13.71 6.79 -2.77
N LYS A 78 13.53 5.50 -2.70
CA LYS A 78 13.76 4.57 -3.82
C LYS A 78 12.42 4.07 -4.35
N VAL A 79 12.43 3.57 -5.58
CA VAL A 79 11.26 2.94 -6.21
C VAL A 79 11.50 1.44 -6.30
N ALA A 80 10.50 0.62 -5.96
CA ALA A 80 10.54 -0.82 -6.17
C ALA A 80 9.42 -1.27 -7.09
N ILE A 81 9.73 -2.19 -8.01
CA ILE A 81 8.80 -2.80 -8.95
C ILE A 81 8.81 -4.31 -8.70
N ILE A 82 7.62 -4.88 -8.44
CA ILE A 82 7.49 -6.33 -8.32
C ILE A 82 7.28 -6.92 -9.73
N SER A 83 8.13 -7.88 -10.08
CA SER A 83 8.09 -8.57 -11.36
C SER A 83 7.67 -10.03 -11.15
N TYR A 84 6.65 -10.43 -11.87
CA TYR A 84 6.19 -11.84 -11.96
C TYR A 84 6.58 -12.45 -13.31
N GLY A 85 7.65 -11.97 -13.92
CA GLY A 85 8.10 -12.41 -15.22
C GLY A 85 7.06 -12.14 -16.32
N ALA A 86 6.63 -13.21 -16.98
CA ALA A 86 5.66 -13.11 -18.08
C ALA A 86 4.26 -12.67 -17.61
N TYR A 87 3.88 -12.95 -16.35
CA TYR A 87 2.52 -12.77 -15.85
C TYR A 87 2.13 -11.29 -15.69
N ASN A 88 3.07 -10.40 -15.39
CA ASN A 88 2.80 -8.96 -15.27
C ASN A 88 3.70 -8.09 -16.16
N LYS A 89 4.34 -8.68 -17.16
CA LYS A 89 5.20 -7.94 -18.10
C LYS A 89 4.48 -6.77 -18.76
N HIS A 90 3.18 -6.94 -19.03
CA HIS A 90 2.37 -5.90 -19.65
C HIS A 90 2.22 -4.67 -18.77
N ASP A 91 1.95 -4.89 -17.48
CA ASP A 91 1.77 -3.80 -16.51
C ASP A 91 3.13 -3.16 -16.18
N ASN A 92 4.15 -3.96 -15.93
CA ASN A 92 5.49 -3.48 -15.61
C ASN A 92 6.12 -2.63 -16.73
N LYS A 93 5.69 -2.82 -17.99
CA LYS A 93 6.15 -1.99 -19.11
C LYS A 93 5.95 -0.49 -18.85
N PHE A 94 4.82 -0.12 -18.25
CA PHE A 94 4.53 1.28 -17.95
C PHE A 94 5.39 1.78 -16.79
N ALA A 95 5.59 0.95 -15.76
CA ALA A 95 6.45 1.28 -14.63
C ALA A 95 7.90 1.51 -15.07
N PHE A 96 8.47 0.61 -15.86
CA PHE A 96 9.84 0.75 -16.37
C PHE A 96 9.99 1.96 -17.29
N LYS A 97 9.02 2.19 -18.18
CA LYS A 97 9.03 3.35 -19.06
C LYS A 97 9.05 4.66 -18.25
N TYR A 98 8.18 4.77 -17.25
CA TYR A 98 8.14 5.93 -16.37
C TYR A 98 9.47 6.13 -15.64
N CYS A 99 10.05 5.08 -15.09
CA CYS A 99 11.35 5.14 -14.41
C CYS A 99 12.45 5.63 -15.37
N GLN A 100 12.49 5.09 -16.58
CA GLN A 100 13.46 5.50 -17.60
C GLN A 100 13.31 7.00 -17.97
N GLU A 101 12.08 7.44 -18.22
CA GLU A 101 11.78 8.84 -18.58
C GLU A 101 12.09 9.85 -17.46
N ASN A 102 12.09 9.36 -16.22
CA ASN A 102 12.35 10.20 -15.03
C ASN A 102 13.72 9.99 -14.39
N ASN A 103 14.62 9.24 -15.05
CA ASN A 103 15.96 8.90 -14.54
C ASN A 103 15.91 8.25 -13.13
N ILE A 104 14.95 7.35 -12.91
CA ILE A 104 14.81 6.56 -11.69
C ILE A 104 15.36 5.16 -11.96
N GLU A 105 16.30 4.72 -11.14
CA GLU A 105 16.76 3.32 -11.15
C GLU A 105 15.92 2.53 -10.15
N PRO A 106 14.99 1.67 -10.61
CA PRO A 106 14.11 0.95 -9.71
C PRO A 106 14.81 -0.31 -9.15
N ILE A 107 14.47 -0.66 -7.91
CA ILE A 107 14.74 -1.97 -7.34
C ILE A 107 13.74 -2.94 -7.97
N VAL A 108 14.22 -3.93 -8.71
CA VAL A 108 13.34 -4.95 -9.29
C VAL A 108 13.30 -6.17 -8.36
N ILE A 109 12.10 -6.52 -7.93
CA ILE A 109 11.87 -7.69 -7.07
C ILE A 109 11.24 -8.77 -7.93
N ASP A 110 12.08 -9.68 -8.41
CA ASP A 110 11.60 -10.81 -9.20
C ASP A 110 11.04 -11.93 -8.33
N ILE A 111 9.85 -12.40 -8.68
CA ILE A 111 9.18 -13.53 -8.07
C ILE A 111 8.92 -14.58 -9.15
N ASP A 112 9.52 -15.74 -8.97
CA ASP A 112 9.19 -16.93 -9.76
C ASP A 112 7.82 -17.44 -9.30
N MET A 113 6.77 -17.05 -10.05
CA MET A 113 5.39 -17.38 -9.71
C MET A 113 5.10 -18.87 -9.79
N ASP A 114 5.71 -19.58 -10.74
CA ASP A 114 5.50 -21.01 -10.87
C ASP A 114 6.06 -21.75 -9.66
N TYR A 115 7.26 -21.41 -9.25
CA TYR A 115 7.83 -21.93 -8.01
C TYR A 115 7.06 -21.50 -6.78
N PHE A 116 6.67 -20.22 -6.69
CA PHE A 116 5.95 -19.68 -5.54
C PHE A 116 4.61 -20.40 -5.28
N ILE A 117 3.92 -20.78 -6.36
CA ILE A 117 2.65 -21.51 -6.28
C ILE A 117 2.90 -23.01 -6.05
N THR A 118 3.75 -23.64 -6.86
CA THR A 118 3.93 -25.11 -6.84
C THR A 118 4.67 -25.60 -5.59
N SER A 119 5.53 -24.78 -4.98
CA SER A 119 6.18 -25.09 -3.71
C SER A 119 5.26 -24.98 -2.49
N GLY A 120 4.07 -24.43 -2.66
CA GLY A 120 3.15 -24.13 -1.55
C GLY A 120 3.52 -22.90 -0.73
N LYS A 121 4.54 -22.13 -1.14
CA LYS A 121 4.98 -20.92 -0.42
C LYS A 121 3.88 -19.88 -0.31
N ILE A 122 3.03 -19.77 -1.31
CA ILE A 122 1.86 -18.89 -1.28
C ILE A 122 0.91 -19.25 -0.13
N ILE A 123 0.69 -20.54 0.11
CA ILE A 123 -0.20 -21.01 1.19
C ILE A 123 0.44 -20.78 2.56
N GLU A 124 1.75 -21.04 2.66
CA GLU A 124 2.50 -20.77 3.88
C GLU A 124 2.36 -19.31 4.32
N ILE A 125 2.61 -18.37 3.39
CA ILE A 125 2.54 -16.93 3.68
C ILE A 125 1.09 -16.50 3.93
N ALA A 126 0.11 -17.02 3.16
CA ALA A 126 -1.30 -16.73 3.39
C ALA A 126 -1.75 -17.15 4.79
N ASN A 127 -1.29 -18.29 5.27
CA ASN A 127 -1.59 -18.77 6.62
C ASN A 127 -0.91 -17.92 7.71
N LEU A 128 0.34 -17.51 7.49
CA LEU A 128 1.05 -16.63 8.41
C LEU A 128 0.37 -15.27 8.51
N ALA A 129 0.01 -14.69 7.36
CA ALA A 129 -0.68 -13.41 7.28
C ALA A 129 -2.17 -13.49 7.56
N LYS A 130 -2.72 -14.70 7.70
CA LYS A 130 -4.16 -14.97 7.87
C LYS A 130 -5.03 -14.24 6.84
N CYS A 131 -4.55 -14.15 5.62
CA CYS A 131 -5.24 -13.48 4.53
C CYS A 131 -5.89 -14.48 3.57
N CYS A 132 -7.00 -14.07 2.97
CA CYS A 132 -7.74 -14.89 1.99
C CYS A 132 -7.58 -14.40 0.54
N ALA A 133 -7.00 -13.22 0.33
CA ALA A 133 -6.78 -12.67 -1.01
C ALA A 133 -5.40 -13.09 -1.55
N TYR A 134 -5.36 -13.68 -2.73
CA TYR A 134 -4.13 -14.27 -3.32
C TYR A 134 -3.03 -13.24 -3.63
N GLN A 135 -3.39 -11.99 -3.84
CA GLN A 135 -2.40 -10.93 -4.10
C GLN A 135 -1.52 -10.63 -2.88
N ILE A 136 -2.10 -10.75 -1.69
CA ILE A 136 -1.45 -10.37 -0.43
C ILE A 136 -0.20 -11.20 -0.15
N PRO A 137 -0.23 -12.55 -0.19
CA PRO A 137 0.96 -13.36 0.01
C PRO A 137 2.09 -13.05 -0.96
N ILE A 138 1.77 -12.70 -2.20
CA ILE A 138 2.75 -12.34 -3.22
C ILE A 138 3.46 -11.05 -2.84
N ILE A 139 2.70 -10.02 -2.49
CA ILE A 139 3.25 -8.73 -2.06
C ILE A 139 4.05 -8.92 -0.78
N MET A 140 3.53 -9.59 0.22
CA MET A 140 4.26 -9.87 1.46
C MET A 140 5.58 -10.59 1.21
N HIS A 141 5.58 -11.59 0.33
CA HIS A 141 6.82 -12.25 -0.06
C HIS A 141 7.80 -11.30 -0.74
N ALA A 142 7.31 -10.40 -1.59
CA ALA A 142 8.16 -9.37 -2.19
C ALA A 142 8.75 -8.43 -1.13
N LEU A 143 7.93 -7.99 -0.19
CA LEU A 143 8.32 -7.05 0.86
C LEU A 143 9.39 -7.63 1.80
N THR A 144 9.41 -8.94 2.04
CA THR A 144 10.48 -9.57 2.84
C THR A 144 11.88 -9.49 2.20
N LYS A 145 11.96 -9.08 0.94
CA LYS A 145 13.24 -8.93 0.23
C LYS A 145 13.83 -7.53 0.34
N ILE A 146 13.15 -6.62 1.00
CA ILE A 146 13.55 -5.21 1.16
C ILE A 146 13.57 -4.88 2.65
N ASP A 147 14.71 -4.41 3.15
CA ASP A 147 14.86 -3.93 4.52
C ASP A 147 14.74 -2.41 4.54
N CYS A 148 13.51 -1.92 4.39
CA CYS A 148 13.18 -0.50 4.32
C CYS A 148 11.74 -0.27 4.73
N ALA A 149 11.36 0.98 4.99
CA ALA A 149 9.96 1.34 5.13
C ALA A 149 9.29 1.43 3.75
N ILE A 150 8.25 0.64 3.55
CA ILE A 150 7.59 0.50 2.26
C ILE A 150 6.27 1.27 2.26
N ILE A 151 6.10 2.10 1.25
CA ILE A 151 4.88 2.87 1.02
C ILE A 151 4.20 2.35 -0.24
N MET A 152 2.91 2.10 -0.13
CA MET A 152 2.07 1.63 -1.23
C MET A 152 0.92 2.61 -1.46
N ALA A 153 0.61 2.87 -2.72
CA ALA A 153 -0.55 3.67 -3.11
C ALA A 153 -1.77 2.76 -3.24
N ASN A 154 -2.30 2.34 -2.11
CA ASN A 154 -3.48 1.50 -2.04
C ASN A 154 -4.52 2.10 -1.10
N GLY A 155 -5.77 1.76 -1.32
CA GLY A 155 -6.89 2.22 -0.54
C GLY A 155 -7.78 3.16 -1.35
N GLU A 156 -9.05 2.95 -1.24
CA GLU A 156 -10.09 3.75 -1.88
C GLU A 156 -11.11 4.19 -0.79
N PRO A 157 -10.68 5.00 0.19
CA PRO A 157 -11.62 5.54 1.15
C PRO A 157 -12.55 6.52 0.44
N TYR A 158 -13.82 6.43 0.68
CA TYR A 158 -14.78 7.40 0.17
C TYR A 158 -15.81 7.74 1.22
N VAL A 159 -16.32 8.96 1.11
CA VAL A 159 -17.34 9.46 2.00
C VAL A 159 -18.70 9.34 1.32
N LYS A 160 -19.62 8.63 1.93
CA LYS A 160 -21.00 8.51 1.49
C LYS A 160 -21.94 9.29 2.39
N ASN A 161 -22.96 9.83 1.77
CA ASN A 161 -24.08 10.45 2.48
C ASN A 161 -25.19 9.42 2.66
N PHE A 162 -25.53 9.15 3.90
CA PHE A 162 -26.67 8.32 4.29
C PHE A 162 -27.70 9.20 4.98
N ASP A 163 -28.73 9.61 4.27
CA ASP A 163 -29.83 10.41 4.80
C ASP A 163 -29.41 11.71 5.53
N GLY A 164 -28.39 12.39 4.98
CA GLY A 164 -27.84 13.62 5.55
C GLY A 164 -26.68 13.43 6.51
N ASP A 165 -26.35 12.19 6.88
CA ASP A 165 -25.19 11.84 7.69
C ASP A 165 -24.04 11.39 6.81
N TRP A 166 -22.94 12.13 6.82
CA TRP A 166 -21.73 11.81 6.07
C TRP A 166 -20.90 10.82 6.83
N ARG A 167 -20.75 9.62 6.26
CA ARG A 167 -19.93 8.54 6.84
C ARG A 167 -18.78 8.20 5.93
N TRP A 168 -17.67 7.91 6.56
CA TRP A 168 -16.53 7.33 5.88
C TRP A 168 -16.75 5.83 5.68
N GLU A 169 -16.59 5.37 4.46
CA GLU A 169 -16.64 3.95 4.13
C GLU A 169 -15.31 3.51 3.53
N GLU A 170 -14.91 2.32 3.88
CA GLU A 170 -13.79 1.64 3.26
C GLU A 170 -14.29 0.66 2.23
N THR A 171 -13.52 0.54 1.17
CA THR A 171 -13.77 -0.50 0.18
C THR A 171 -13.31 -1.85 0.70
N GLU A 172 -13.85 -2.92 0.12
CA GLU A 172 -13.37 -4.29 0.38
C GLU A 172 -11.87 -4.45 0.15
N ARG A 173 -11.27 -3.65 -0.73
CA ARG A 173 -9.82 -3.63 -0.96
C ARG A 173 -9.05 -3.20 0.27
N VAL A 174 -9.47 -2.12 0.92
CA VAL A 174 -8.84 -1.66 2.15
C VAL A 174 -8.94 -2.76 3.20
N ASN A 175 -10.12 -3.33 3.37
CA ASN A 175 -10.33 -4.45 4.30
C ASN A 175 -9.43 -5.65 3.98
N SER A 176 -9.19 -5.94 2.71
CA SER A 176 -8.31 -7.03 2.30
C SER A 176 -6.84 -6.77 2.62
N TYR A 177 -6.40 -5.51 2.58
CA TYR A 177 -5.03 -5.11 2.91
C TYR A 177 -4.81 -4.85 4.39
N MET A 178 -5.85 -4.54 5.14
CA MET A 178 -5.76 -4.29 6.58
C MET A 178 -5.71 -5.58 7.40
N GLY A 179 -5.72 -6.72 6.79
CA GLY A 179 -5.42 -8.01 7.40
C GLY A 179 -3.91 -8.33 7.50
N TRP A 180 -3.04 -7.34 7.42
CA TRP A 180 -1.58 -7.52 7.39
C TRP A 180 -0.92 -7.35 8.74
#